data_d36c4c19394b2e6b8d291658b407fc5c
#
_entry.id   d36c4c19394b2e6b8d291658b407fc5c
#
_cell.length_a   1.000
_cell.length_b   1.000
_cell.length_c   1.000
_cell.angle_alpha   90.00
_cell.angle_beta   90.00
_cell.angle_gamma   90.00
#
_symmetry.space_group_name_H-M   'P 1'
#
loop_
_entity.id
_entity.type
_entity.pdbx_description
1 polymer ?
#
loop_
_entity_poly.entity_id
_entity_poly.type
_entity_poly.pdbx_seq_one_letter_code
_entity_poly.pdbx_strand_id
1 'polypeptide(L)'
;MGVGIRTDKLRKVYDAPPPAARGGGFGFASGPKEKGPKKKFEIVALDDVSFEIRPGEIFGLLGPNGAGKSTTIGILTTRTMPTAGRAFLGDLDVWQDQVRAKRLIGVVPQRPNLDFMLTAREVLTFHGAYFGQGSKERERRADELLERFKLTDRANQMPRTFSGGMMQRLSIARAMMHDPEVLFLDEPSAGLDPQTRLLLWEIIRDYNKSGKTIVLTTHYMDEADSLCERLVIIDHGKIIAQGTPKELKASIPGGYLLRLRFNQTPESLLDALRALPTVTEVRATENAGVDVYAGSGGELIGPIVTSAQAAGAELQDVHIAEPSLETLFLHHTGRSLRD
;
A
#
# COMPACT_ATOMS: atom_id res chain seq x y z
N MET A 1 25.66 -3.31 1.34
CA MET A 1 24.70 -3.68 2.41
C MET A 1 23.56 -2.69 2.34
N GLY A 2 22.29 -3.15 2.46
CA GLY A 2 21.14 -2.26 2.40
C GLY A 2 21.19 -1.14 3.44
N VAL A 3 20.50 -0.06 3.19
CA VAL A 3 20.40 1.09 4.10
C VAL A 3 19.05 1.02 4.81
N GLY A 4 19.05 1.18 6.14
CA GLY A 4 17.82 1.28 6.91
C GLY A 4 17.10 2.62 6.68
N ILE A 5 15.82 2.68 7.00
CA ILE A 5 15.00 3.88 6.88
C ILE A 5 14.37 4.17 8.22
N ARG A 6 14.32 5.44 8.59
CA ARG A 6 13.60 5.90 9.78
C ARG A 6 12.79 7.14 9.47
N THR A 7 11.55 7.14 9.89
CA THR A 7 10.68 8.32 9.86
C THR A 7 10.38 8.75 11.29
N ASP A 8 10.35 10.05 11.52
CA ASP A 8 10.09 10.65 12.82
C ASP A 8 8.98 11.69 12.67
N LYS A 9 7.79 11.36 13.15
CA LYS A 9 6.59 12.19 13.21
C LYS A 9 6.28 12.90 11.90
N LEU A 10 6.32 12.15 10.79
CA LEU A 10 6.03 12.74 9.48
C LEU A 10 4.61 13.27 9.44
N ARG A 11 4.51 14.54 9.08
CA ARG A 11 3.25 15.22 8.82
C ARG A 11 3.27 15.87 7.45
N LYS A 12 2.16 15.73 6.71
CA LYS A 12 1.97 16.40 5.44
C LYS A 12 0.56 16.95 5.33
N VAL A 13 0.49 18.25 5.12
CA VAL A 13 -0.75 18.97 4.85
C VAL A 13 -0.66 19.57 3.45
N TYR A 14 -1.72 19.40 2.67
CA TYR A 14 -1.89 20.03 1.37
C TYR A 14 -2.94 21.13 1.43
N ASP A 15 -2.67 22.28 0.81
CA ASP A 15 -3.69 23.29 0.55
C ASP A 15 -4.63 22.75 -0.55
N ALA A 16 -5.91 22.63 -0.27
CA ALA A 16 -6.92 22.22 -1.23
C ALA A 16 -7.76 23.41 -1.68
N PRO A 17 -8.17 23.48 -2.96
CA PRO A 17 -9.20 24.44 -3.35
C PRO A 17 -10.51 24.12 -2.61
N PRO A 18 -11.37 25.12 -2.35
CA PRO A 18 -12.67 24.89 -1.74
C PRO A 18 -13.43 23.87 -2.59
N PRO A 19 -14.19 22.95 -1.96
CA PRO A 19 -15.02 22.02 -2.70
C PRO A 19 -15.89 22.81 -3.67
N ALA A 20 -15.84 22.47 -4.97
CA ALA A 20 -16.71 23.09 -5.95
C ALA A 20 -18.15 22.88 -5.49
N ALA A 21 -18.89 23.96 -5.33
CA ALA A 21 -20.30 23.89 -5.00
C ALA A 21 -20.99 23.00 -6.04
N ARG A 22 -21.40 21.80 -5.64
CA ARG A 22 -22.25 20.92 -6.45
C ARG A 22 -23.63 21.58 -6.51
N GLY A 23 -23.80 22.48 -7.46
CA GLY A 23 -25.06 23.18 -7.65
C GLY A 23 -25.09 23.71 -9.07
N GLY A 24 -25.95 23.11 -9.87
CA GLY A 24 -26.12 23.35 -11.28
C GLY A 24 -26.53 24.78 -11.62
N GLY A 25 -26.47 25.06 -12.91
CA GLY A 25 -27.06 26.23 -13.55
C GLY A 25 -26.03 27.02 -14.32
N PHE A 26 -26.04 26.89 -15.62
CA PHE A 26 -25.55 27.89 -16.55
C PHE A 26 -26.29 29.21 -16.27
N GLY A 27 -25.71 30.04 -15.44
CA GLY A 27 -26.20 31.40 -15.18
C GLY A 27 -25.04 32.36 -15.35
N PHE A 28 -25.07 33.16 -16.40
CA PHE A 28 -24.23 34.34 -16.55
C PHE A 28 -24.59 35.32 -15.40
N ALA A 29 -23.81 35.36 -14.37
CA ALA A 29 -23.88 36.42 -13.34
C ALA A 29 -22.53 37.10 -13.24
N SER A 30 -22.40 38.18 -13.98
CA SER A 30 -21.35 39.19 -13.82
C SER A 30 -21.71 40.09 -12.64
N GLY A 31 -21.29 39.69 -11.43
CA GLY A 31 -21.30 40.53 -10.24
C GLY A 31 -19.88 40.71 -9.67
N PRO A 32 -19.56 41.81 -8.97
CA PRO A 32 -18.23 42.03 -8.41
C PRO A 32 -17.93 40.97 -7.36
N LYS A 33 -16.84 40.19 -7.56
CA LYS A 33 -16.33 39.19 -6.60
C LYS A 33 -15.87 39.92 -5.34
N GLU A 34 -16.62 39.84 -4.26
CA GLU A 34 -16.14 40.21 -2.95
C GLU A 34 -14.89 39.41 -2.60
N LYS A 35 -13.79 40.11 -2.39
CA LYS A 35 -12.51 39.56 -1.88
C LYS A 35 -12.61 39.34 -0.37
N GLY A 36 -13.47 38.40 0.08
CA GLY A 36 -13.37 37.87 1.43
C GLY A 36 -12.15 36.96 1.58
N PRO A 37 -11.60 36.76 2.80
CA PRO A 37 -10.49 35.85 3.03
C PRO A 37 -10.89 34.46 2.53
N LYS A 38 -10.20 33.96 1.52
CA LYS A 38 -10.42 32.60 1.00
C LYS A 38 -10.13 31.61 2.14
N LYS A 39 -11.14 30.95 2.69
CA LYS A 39 -10.94 29.82 3.60
C LYS A 39 -10.07 28.80 2.84
N LYS A 40 -8.84 28.61 3.30
CA LYS A 40 -7.99 27.53 2.83
C LYS A 40 -8.56 26.24 3.39
N PHE A 41 -8.87 25.28 2.52
CA PHE A 41 -9.18 23.94 2.93
C PHE A 41 -7.87 23.17 3.02
N GLU A 42 -7.59 22.57 4.15
CA GLU A 42 -6.39 21.77 4.38
C GLU A 42 -6.76 20.28 4.33
N ILE A 43 -5.98 19.51 3.60
CA ILE A 43 -6.05 18.06 3.58
C ILE A 43 -4.83 17.52 4.29
N VAL A 44 -5.03 16.90 5.45
CA VAL A 44 -3.98 16.22 6.19
C VAL A 44 -3.78 14.85 5.54
N ALA A 45 -2.69 14.70 4.79
CA ALA A 45 -2.34 13.46 4.11
C ALA A 45 -1.51 12.52 4.98
N LEU A 46 -0.73 13.05 5.92
CA LEU A 46 0.00 12.31 6.95
C LEU A 46 -0.10 13.07 8.26
N ASP A 47 -0.31 12.33 9.36
CA ASP A 47 -0.42 12.85 10.70
C ASP A 47 0.35 11.95 11.69
N ASP A 48 1.55 12.40 12.07
CA ASP A 48 2.44 11.73 13.03
C ASP A 48 2.87 10.30 12.63
N VAL A 49 3.30 10.12 11.36
CA VAL A 49 3.71 8.81 10.85
C VAL A 49 5.18 8.55 11.22
N SER A 50 5.40 7.56 12.10
CA SER A 50 6.72 7.15 12.58
C SER A 50 6.89 5.65 12.46
N PHE A 51 7.91 5.19 11.73
CA PHE A 51 8.29 3.79 11.60
C PHE A 51 9.77 3.63 11.26
N GLU A 52 10.27 2.42 11.40
CA GLU A 52 11.65 2.05 11.10
C GLU A 52 11.70 0.80 10.21
N ILE A 53 12.56 0.83 9.20
CA ILE A 53 12.85 -0.26 8.27
C ILE A 53 14.30 -0.68 8.46
N ARG A 54 14.53 -1.98 8.65
CA ARG A 54 15.87 -2.52 8.84
C ARG A 54 16.63 -2.58 7.51
N PRO A 55 17.97 -2.50 7.53
CA PRO A 55 18.75 -2.74 6.32
C PRO A 55 18.47 -4.14 5.73
N GLY A 56 18.25 -4.22 4.43
CA GLY A 56 17.99 -5.48 3.73
C GLY A 56 16.59 -6.07 3.92
N GLU A 57 15.67 -5.34 4.52
CA GLU A 57 14.28 -5.78 4.75
C GLU A 57 13.38 -5.49 3.55
N ILE A 58 12.40 -6.37 3.27
CA ILE A 58 11.25 -6.05 2.43
C ILE A 58 10.13 -5.53 3.33
N PHE A 59 9.83 -4.25 3.21
CA PHE A 59 8.87 -3.56 4.07
C PHE A 59 7.67 -3.05 3.29
N GLY A 60 6.47 -3.28 3.83
CA GLY A 60 5.20 -2.91 3.22
C GLY A 60 4.55 -1.67 3.83
N LEU A 61 4.00 -0.80 2.98
CA LEU A 61 3.04 0.23 3.35
C LEU A 61 1.68 -0.19 2.79
N LEU A 62 0.82 -0.78 3.63
CA LEU A 62 -0.50 -1.29 3.26
C LEU A 62 -1.59 -0.27 3.62
N GLY A 63 -2.60 -0.12 2.79
CA GLY A 63 -3.75 0.74 3.08
C GLY A 63 -4.57 1.09 1.84
N PRO A 64 -5.77 1.66 2.01
CA PRO A 64 -6.64 2.04 0.90
C PRO A 64 -6.07 3.20 0.08
N ASN A 65 -6.75 3.50 -1.03
CA ASN A 65 -6.43 4.68 -1.82
C ASN A 65 -6.67 5.96 -0.97
N GLY A 66 -5.72 6.89 -1.04
CA GLY A 66 -5.79 8.12 -0.22
C GLY A 66 -5.30 7.98 1.23
N ALA A 67 -4.89 6.78 1.67
CA ALA A 67 -4.40 6.56 3.05
C ALA A 67 -3.11 7.31 3.41
N GLY A 68 -2.33 7.79 2.42
CA GLY A 68 -1.05 8.48 2.64
C GLY A 68 0.18 7.72 2.13
N LYS A 69 0.03 6.50 1.58
CA LYS A 69 1.15 5.65 1.10
C LYS A 69 2.08 6.37 0.12
N SER A 70 1.55 6.86 -1.00
CA SER A 70 2.35 7.56 -2.02
C SER A 70 2.90 8.90 -1.52
N THR A 71 2.24 9.54 -0.55
CA THR A 71 2.77 10.74 0.13
C THR A 71 3.99 10.37 0.97
N THR A 72 3.95 9.27 1.70
CA THR A 72 5.09 8.75 2.48
C THR A 72 6.27 8.43 1.57
N ILE A 73 6.05 7.67 0.49
CA ILE A 73 7.11 7.43 -0.52
C ILE A 73 7.61 8.76 -1.11
N GLY A 74 6.70 9.69 -1.43
CA GLY A 74 7.07 11.00 -1.95
C GLY A 74 8.02 11.78 -1.03
N ILE A 75 7.84 11.68 0.30
CA ILE A 75 8.73 12.31 1.27
C ILE A 75 10.08 11.58 1.32
N LEU A 76 10.07 10.26 1.44
CA LEU A 76 11.29 9.43 1.51
C LEU A 76 12.15 9.54 0.25
N THR A 77 11.53 9.79 -0.90
CA THR A 77 12.21 9.95 -2.20
C THR A 77 12.47 11.40 -2.58
N THR A 78 12.30 12.33 -1.63
CA THR A 78 12.53 13.79 -1.82
C THR A 78 11.65 14.47 -2.88
N ARG A 79 10.55 13.85 -3.27
CA ARG A 79 9.59 14.40 -4.24
C ARG A 79 8.55 15.31 -3.58
N THR A 80 8.24 15.08 -2.32
CA THR A 80 7.22 15.81 -1.56
C THR A 80 7.81 16.27 -0.24
N MET A 81 7.97 17.58 -0.04
CA MET A 81 8.48 18.12 1.22
C MET A 81 7.48 17.88 2.35
N PRO A 82 7.89 17.33 3.52
CA PRO A 82 7.01 17.23 4.69
C PRO A 82 6.64 18.61 5.22
N THR A 83 5.46 18.72 5.85
CA THR A 83 5.07 19.93 6.58
C THR A 83 5.74 19.98 7.95
N ALA A 84 5.94 18.81 8.57
CA ALA A 84 6.69 18.63 9.82
C ALA A 84 7.26 17.20 9.88
N GLY A 85 8.16 16.95 10.83
CA GLY A 85 8.85 15.68 10.99
C GLY A 85 10.07 15.54 10.09
N ARG A 86 10.76 14.39 10.20
CA ARG A 86 12.00 14.08 9.46
C ARG A 86 11.99 12.67 8.90
N ALA A 87 12.77 12.45 7.85
CA ALA A 87 12.99 11.13 7.26
C ALA A 87 14.48 10.91 7.01
N PHE A 88 14.95 9.69 7.28
CA PHE A 88 16.36 9.33 7.21
C PHE A 88 16.57 8.07 6.39
N LEU A 89 17.67 8.05 5.63
CA LEU A 89 18.26 6.87 4.99
C LEU A 89 19.59 6.58 5.67
N GLY A 90 19.63 5.57 6.55
CA GLY A 90 20.73 5.42 7.52
C GLY A 90 20.82 6.66 8.39
N ASP A 91 22.00 7.28 8.41
CA ASP A 91 22.26 8.52 9.16
C ASP A 91 21.96 9.80 8.33
N LEU A 92 21.55 9.66 7.07
CA LEU A 92 21.36 10.75 6.14
C LEU A 92 19.93 11.29 6.23
N ASP A 93 19.75 12.57 6.63
CA ASP A 93 18.47 13.25 6.53
C ASP A 93 18.18 13.52 5.03
N VAL A 94 17.08 12.94 4.53
CA VAL A 94 16.77 12.97 3.09
C VAL A 94 16.51 14.37 2.54
N TRP A 95 16.14 15.31 3.41
CA TRP A 95 15.83 16.69 3.00
C TRP A 95 17.00 17.64 3.14
N GLN A 96 17.95 17.35 4.04
CA GLN A 96 19.18 18.13 4.18
C GLN A 96 20.20 17.78 3.10
N ASP A 97 20.27 16.51 2.66
CA ASP A 97 21.21 16.08 1.62
C ASP A 97 20.50 15.26 0.52
N GLN A 98 19.63 15.93 -0.23
CA GLN A 98 18.82 15.32 -1.27
C GLN A 98 19.64 14.65 -2.38
N VAL A 99 20.81 15.20 -2.70
CA VAL A 99 21.66 14.68 -3.79
C VAL A 99 22.22 13.31 -3.41
N ARG A 100 22.74 13.17 -2.19
CA ARG A 100 23.22 11.87 -1.69
C ARG A 100 22.07 10.90 -1.50
N ALA A 101 20.93 11.34 -0.96
CA ALA A 101 19.73 10.52 -0.83
C ALA A 101 19.30 9.93 -2.17
N LYS A 102 19.22 10.73 -3.23
CA LYS A 102 18.82 10.28 -4.58
C LYS A 102 19.78 9.29 -5.21
N ARG A 103 21.05 9.29 -4.85
CA ARG A 103 22.01 8.28 -5.31
C ARG A 103 21.84 6.91 -4.67
N LEU A 104 21.28 6.86 -3.46
CA LEU A 104 21.05 5.63 -2.73
C LEU A 104 19.74 4.94 -3.09
N ILE A 105 18.81 5.62 -3.77
CA ILE A 105 17.46 5.15 -3.99
C ILE A 105 17.15 4.90 -5.46
N GLY A 106 16.42 3.79 -5.73
CA GLY A 106 15.70 3.58 -6.98
C GLY A 106 14.19 3.76 -6.73
N VAL A 107 13.49 4.38 -7.65
CA VAL A 107 12.07 4.68 -7.49
C VAL A 107 11.27 4.22 -8.69
N VAL A 108 10.27 3.38 -8.44
CA VAL A 108 9.30 2.92 -9.43
C VAL A 108 7.95 3.54 -9.07
N PRO A 109 7.47 4.53 -9.85
CA PRO A 109 6.16 5.15 -9.60
C PRO A 109 5.02 4.21 -9.99
N GLN A 110 3.84 4.44 -9.44
CA GLN A 110 2.61 3.69 -9.73
C GLN A 110 2.30 3.62 -11.24
N ARG A 111 2.52 4.72 -11.96
CA ARG A 111 2.42 4.74 -13.43
C ARG A 111 3.81 4.79 -14.03
N PRO A 112 4.17 3.82 -14.91
CA PRO A 112 5.44 3.84 -15.61
C PRO A 112 5.66 5.19 -16.34
N ASN A 113 6.78 5.84 -16.06
CA ASN A 113 7.18 7.11 -16.69
C ASN A 113 8.38 6.87 -17.62
N LEU A 114 8.22 5.96 -18.58
CA LEU A 114 9.24 5.61 -19.55
C LEU A 114 9.24 6.61 -20.72
N ASP A 115 10.40 6.83 -21.31
CA ASP A 115 10.49 7.55 -22.57
C ASP A 115 10.07 6.60 -23.72
N PHE A 116 9.03 6.96 -24.44
CA PHE A 116 8.46 6.19 -25.52
C PHE A 116 9.20 6.37 -26.86
N MET A 117 10.18 7.27 -26.92
CA MET A 117 11.00 7.52 -28.11
C MET A 117 12.32 6.73 -28.10
N LEU A 118 12.68 6.16 -26.97
CA LEU A 118 13.87 5.32 -26.78
C LEU A 118 13.48 3.85 -26.82
N THR A 119 14.41 3.00 -27.26
CA THR A 119 14.30 1.54 -27.11
C THR A 119 14.44 1.13 -25.64
N ALA A 120 14.02 -0.09 -25.29
CA ALA A 120 14.15 -0.59 -23.91
C ALA A 120 15.63 -0.55 -23.44
N ARG A 121 16.59 -0.91 -24.30
CA ARG A 121 18.02 -0.81 -24.02
C ARG A 121 18.46 0.63 -23.78
N GLU A 122 18.05 1.55 -24.64
CA GLU A 122 18.39 2.97 -24.50
C GLU A 122 17.80 3.58 -23.23
N VAL A 123 16.55 3.22 -22.84
CA VAL A 123 15.95 3.64 -21.56
C VAL A 123 16.86 3.27 -20.38
N LEU A 124 17.41 2.05 -20.38
CA LEU A 124 18.30 1.58 -19.32
C LEU A 124 19.66 2.29 -19.39
N THR A 125 20.32 2.28 -20.54
CA THR A 125 21.66 2.86 -20.69
C THR A 125 21.68 4.36 -20.48
N PHE A 126 20.63 5.08 -20.87
CA PHE A 126 20.46 6.52 -20.58
C PHE A 126 20.37 6.78 -19.09
N HIS A 127 19.58 5.96 -18.37
CA HIS A 127 19.47 6.07 -16.93
C HIS A 127 20.79 5.81 -16.22
N GLY A 128 21.55 4.78 -16.64
CA GLY A 128 22.90 4.54 -16.14
C GLY A 128 23.86 5.71 -16.38
N ALA A 129 23.78 6.32 -17.57
CA ALA A 129 24.58 7.51 -17.88
C ALA A 129 24.24 8.70 -16.97
N TYR A 130 22.95 8.91 -16.66
CA TYR A 130 22.51 9.94 -15.73
C TYR A 130 23.12 9.79 -14.32
N PHE A 131 23.35 8.54 -13.89
CA PHE A 131 24.03 8.25 -12.62
C PHE A 131 25.57 8.14 -12.74
N GLY A 132 26.13 8.48 -13.90
CA GLY A 132 27.58 8.55 -14.11
C GLY A 132 28.27 7.20 -14.43
N GLN A 133 27.50 6.17 -14.78
CA GLN A 133 28.10 4.89 -15.21
C GLN A 133 28.79 5.02 -16.56
N GLY A 134 29.97 4.42 -16.70
CA GLY A 134 30.73 4.36 -17.96
C GLY A 134 30.00 3.54 -19.03
N SER A 135 30.31 3.78 -20.32
CA SER A 135 29.58 3.16 -21.44
C SER A 135 29.56 1.63 -21.36
N LYS A 136 30.72 1.00 -21.18
CA LYS A 136 30.82 -0.47 -21.10
C LYS A 136 30.06 -1.06 -19.92
N GLU A 137 30.08 -0.37 -18.77
CA GLU A 137 29.40 -0.81 -17.56
C GLU A 137 27.88 -0.74 -17.72
N ARG A 138 27.35 0.40 -18.19
CA ARG A 138 25.91 0.57 -18.36
C ARG A 138 25.33 -0.35 -19.45
N GLU A 139 26.08 -0.64 -20.52
CA GLU A 139 25.67 -1.60 -21.55
C GLU A 139 25.58 -3.01 -20.96
N ARG A 140 26.63 -3.49 -20.28
CA ARG A 140 26.64 -4.78 -19.60
C ARG A 140 25.48 -4.88 -18.59
N ARG A 141 25.29 -3.85 -17.76
CA ARG A 141 24.23 -3.82 -16.76
C ARG A 141 22.83 -3.80 -17.39
N ALA A 142 22.66 -3.11 -18.52
CA ALA A 142 21.40 -3.11 -19.25
C ALA A 142 21.07 -4.50 -19.79
N ASP A 143 22.06 -5.23 -20.34
CA ASP A 143 21.86 -6.60 -20.81
C ASP A 143 21.47 -7.55 -19.68
N GLU A 144 22.17 -7.50 -18.55
CA GLU A 144 21.85 -8.30 -17.36
C GLU A 144 20.42 -8.05 -16.86
N LEU A 145 19.99 -6.78 -16.83
CA LEU A 145 18.64 -6.42 -16.39
C LEU A 145 17.59 -6.84 -17.44
N LEU A 146 17.83 -6.65 -18.72
CA LEU A 146 16.91 -7.10 -19.77
C LEU A 146 16.71 -8.62 -19.71
N GLU A 147 17.76 -9.39 -19.46
CA GLU A 147 17.68 -10.83 -19.28
C GLU A 147 16.89 -11.20 -18.03
N ARG A 148 17.25 -10.61 -16.87
CA ARG A 148 16.57 -10.84 -15.58
C ARG A 148 15.08 -10.55 -15.63
N PHE A 149 14.69 -9.50 -16.35
CA PHE A 149 13.30 -9.09 -16.53
C PHE A 149 12.61 -9.76 -17.73
N LYS A 150 13.24 -10.71 -18.41
CA LYS A 150 12.71 -11.41 -19.59
C LYS A 150 12.27 -10.43 -20.70
N LEU A 151 13.12 -9.46 -20.99
CA LEU A 151 12.90 -8.42 -22.01
C LEU A 151 13.99 -8.43 -23.10
N THR A 152 14.90 -9.41 -23.14
CA THR A 152 16.01 -9.50 -24.10
C THR A 152 15.54 -9.42 -25.56
N ASP A 153 14.48 -10.19 -25.91
CA ASP A 153 13.91 -10.20 -27.27
C ASP A 153 13.24 -8.87 -27.66
N ARG A 154 13.04 -7.98 -26.70
CA ARG A 154 12.41 -6.68 -26.85
C ARG A 154 13.39 -5.51 -26.64
N ALA A 155 14.67 -5.80 -26.41
CA ALA A 155 15.69 -4.82 -26.08
C ALA A 155 15.75 -3.63 -27.05
N ASN A 156 15.59 -3.89 -28.34
CA ASN A 156 15.64 -2.90 -29.41
C ASN A 156 14.27 -2.36 -29.84
N GLN A 157 13.20 -2.65 -29.06
CA GLN A 157 11.85 -2.15 -29.32
C GLN A 157 11.51 -1.01 -28.36
N MET A 158 10.69 -0.09 -28.85
CA MET A 158 10.22 1.06 -28.06
C MET A 158 9.12 0.63 -27.07
N PRO A 159 9.08 1.17 -25.83
CA PRO A 159 8.07 0.83 -24.82
C PRO A 159 6.62 1.03 -25.25
N ARG A 160 6.34 1.89 -26.22
CA ARG A 160 4.99 2.08 -26.78
C ARG A 160 4.35 0.81 -27.35
N THR A 161 5.18 -0.22 -27.67
CA THR A 161 4.73 -1.52 -28.19
C THR A 161 4.58 -2.57 -27.09
N PHE A 162 4.86 -2.21 -25.83
CA PHE A 162 4.89 -3.13 -24.70
C PHE A 162 3.50 -3.29 -24.07
N SER A 163 3.23 -4.47 -23.54
CA SER A 163 2.10 -4.66 -22.62
C SER A 163 2.34 -3.91 -21.30
N GLY A 164 1.28 -3.69 -20.51
CA GLY A 164 1.40 -3.05 -19.20
C GLY A 164 2.43 -3.76 -18.29
N GLY A 165 2.42 -5.10 -18.26
CA GLY A 165 3.39 -5.87 -17.50
C GLY A 165 4.83 -5.76 -18.03
N MET A 166 5.04 -5.64 -19.35
CA MET A 166 6.36 -5.37 -19.90
C MET A 166 6.85 -3.97 -19.55
N MET A 167 5.98 -2.95 -19.61
CA MET A 167 6.32 -1.58 -19.20
C MET A 167 6.68 -1.51 -17.72
N GLN A 168 5.95 -2.21 -16.87
CA GLN A 168 6.24 -2.25 -15.43
C GLN A 168 7.59 -2.93 -15.17
N ARG A 169 7.87 -4.07 -15.79
CA ARG A 169 9.17 -4.75 -15.69
C ARG A 169 10.32 -3.85 -16.15
N LEU A 170 10.18 -3.16 -17.27
CA LEU A 170 11.20 -2.21 -17.75
C LEU A 170 11.37 -1.02 -16.79
N SER A 171 10.30 -0.52 -16.19
CA SER A 171 10.34 0.57 -15.19
C SER A 171 11.14 0.17 -13.95
N ILE A 172 10.96 -1.07 -13.48
CA ILE A 172 11.71 -1.61 -12.34
C ILE A 172 13.18 -1.84 -12.73
N ALA A 173 13.43 -2.45 -13.89
CA ALA A 173 14.79 -2.64 -14.42
C ALA A 173 15.55 -1.29 -14.50
N ARG A 174 14.90 -0.24 -14.99
CA ARG A 174 15.47 1.10 -15.03
C ARG A 174 15.83 1.62 -13.63
N ALA A 175 14.95 1.46 -12.65
CA ALA A 175 15.21 1.90 -11.28
C ALA A 175 16.38 1.14 -10.62
N MET A 176 16.72 -0.06 -11.12
CA MET A 176 17.82 -0.89 -10.63
C MET A 176 19.16 -0.64 -11.38
N MET A 177 19.17 0.20 -12.41
CA MET A 177 20.39 0.42 -13.25
C MET A 177 21.60 0.87 -12.46
N HIS A 178 21.44 1.83 -11.55
CA HIS A 178 22.53 2.41 -10.76
C HIS A 178 22.79 1.65 -9.46
N ASP A 179 22.26 0.43 -9.33
CA ASP A 179 22.41 -0.47 -8.18
C ASP A 179 22.06 0.19 -6.82
N PRO A 180 20.86 0.75 -6.66
CA PRO A 180 20.48 1.48 -5.44
C PRO A 180 20.54 0.60 -4.19
N GLU A 181 20.78 1.21 -3.03
CA GLU A 181 20.73 0.55 -1.72
C GLU A 181 19.28 0.33 -1.23
N VAL A 182 18.38 1.20 -1.68
CA VAL A 182 16.95 1.14 -1.35
C VAL A 182 16.11 1.23 -2.63
N LEU A 183 15.19 0.30 -2.83
CA LEU A 183 14.25 0.31 -3.95
C LEU A 183 12.84 0.61 -3.44
N PHE A 184 12.27 1.74 -3.89
CA PHE A 184 10.88 2.12 -3.62
C PHE A 184 9.98 1.69 -4.78
N LEU A 185 8.93 0.95 -4.47
CA LEU A 185 7.95 0.42 -5.43
C LEU A 185 6.55 0.93 -5.04
N ASP A 186 5.99 1.84 -5.83
CA ASP A 186 4.65 2.37 -5.56
C ASP A 186 3.61 1.55 -6.35
N GLU A 187 2.88 0.67 -5.65
CA GLU A 187 1.89 -0.28 -6.19
C GLU A 187 2.41 -1.11 -7.39
N PRO A 188 3.52 -1.86 -7.24
CA PRO A 188 4.26 -2.45 -8.36
C PRO A 188 3.47 -3.49 -9.16
N SER A 189 2.49 -4.15 -8.57
CA SER A 189 1.70 -5.22 -9.19
C SER A 189 0.29 -4.79 -9.62
N ALA A 190 -0.05 -3.50 -9.48
CA ALA A 190 -1.37 -3.02 -9.85
C ALA A 190 -1.66 -3.23 -11.35
N GLY A 191 -2.82 -3.86 -11.64
CA GLY A 191 -3.25 -4.12 -13.02
C GLY A 191 -2.46 -5.21 -13.77
N LEU A 192 -1.58 -5.95 -13.09
CA LEU A 192 -0.88 -7.07 -13.68
C LEU A 192 -1.70 -8.36 -13.59
N ASP A 193 -1.56 -9.22 -14.61
CA ASP A 193 -2.09 -10.58 -14.57
C ASP A 193 -1.36 -11.41 -13.50
N PRO A 194 -1.96 -12.51 -13.01
CA PRO A 194 -1.39 -13.32 -11.92
C PRO A 194 0.01 -13.87 -12.21
N GLN A 195 0.30 -14.28 -13.46
CA GLN A 195 1.60 -14.84 -13.83
C GLN A 195 2.69 -13.76 -13.82
N THR A 196 2.40 -12.60 -14.39
CA THR A 196 3.33 -11.46 -14.37
C THR A 196 3.58 -10.97 -12.95
N ARG A 197 2.55 -11.00 -12.07
CA ARG A 197 2.69 -10.65 -10.64
C ARG A 197 3.64 -11.59 -9.93
N LEU A 198 3.48 -12.91 -10.08
CA LEU A 198 4.37 -13.90 -9.46
C LEU A 198 5.83 -13.74 -9.92
N LEU A 199 6.05 -13.55 -11.22
CA LEU A 199 7.38 -13.28 -11.75
C LEU A 199 8.00 -12.01 -11.15
N LEU A 200 7.20 -10.96 -10.99
CA LEU A 200 7.66 -9.73 -10.36
C LEU A 200 8.06 -9.96 -8.89
N TRP A 201 7.27 -10.72 -8.14
CA TRP A 201 7.58 -11.06 -6.75
C TRP A 201 8.88 -11.87 -6.62
N GLU A 202 9.15 -12.81 -7.54
CA GLU A 202 10.41 -13.53 -7.59
C GLU A 202 11.59 -12.56 -7.81
N ILE A 203 11.49 -11.65 -8.77
CA ILE A 203 12.53 -10.67 -9.06
C ILE A 203 12.79 -9.76 -7.85
N ILE A 204 11.73 -9.31 -7.15
CA ILE A 204 11.84 -8.48 -5.94
C ILE A 204 12.58 -9.25 -4.83
N ARG A 205 12.18 -10.51 -4.56
CA ARG A 205 12.85 -11.35 -3.56
C ARG A 205 14.32 -11.59 -3.89
N ASP A 206 14.63 -11.86 -5.15
CA ASP A 206 16.00 -12.11 -5.57
C ASP A 206 16.87 -10.85 -5.50
N TYR A 207 16.28 -9.67 -5.74
CA TYR A 207 17.00 -8.42 -5.55
C TYR A 207 17.24 -8.14 -4.05
N ASN A 208 16.29 -8.41 -3.20
CA ASN A 208 16.45 -8.28 -1.75
C ASN A 208 17.52 -9.24 -1.19
N LYS A 209 17.61 -10.50 -1.69
CA LYS A 209 18.67 -11.44 -1.29
C LYS A 209 20.09 -10.93 -1.54
N SER A 210 20.27 -9.94 -2.42
CA SER A 210 21.57 -9.26 -2.58
C SER A 210 21.85 -8.22 -1.48
N GLY A 211 21.01 -8.16 -0.43
CA GLY A 211 21.16 -7.30 0.73
C GLY A 211 20.55 -5.92 0.56
N LYS A 212 19.75 -5.68 -0.48
CA LYS A 212 19.10 -4.39 -0.74
C LYS A 212 17.80 -4.25 0.04
N THR A 213 17.54 -3.06 0.57
CA THR A 213 16.27 -2.73 1.24
C THR A 213 15.19 -2.44 0.19
N ILE A 214 13.98 -2.97 0.39
CA ILE A 214 12.86 -2.75 -0.51
C ILE A 214 11.68 -2.21 0.28
N VAL A 215 11.08 -1.14 -0.23
CA VAL A 215 9.87 -0.54 0.33
C VAL A 215 8.80 -0.56 -0.74
N LEU A 216 7.71 -1.27 -0.48
CA LEU A 216 6.59 -1.32 -1.42
C LEU A 216 5.32 -0.75 -0.79
N THR A 217 4.53 -0.03 -1.59
CA THR A 217 3.15 0.27 -1.24
C THR A 217 2.23 -0.68 -1.95
N THR A 218 1.16 -1.05 -1.29
CA THR A 218 0.12 -1.87 -1.89
C THR A 218 -1.24 -1.66 -1.20
N HIS A 219 -2.30 -1.97 -1.91
CA HIS A 219 -3.63 -2.21 -1.36
C HIS A 219 -4.03 -3.69 -1.48
N TYR A 220 -3.14 -4.54 -2.05
CA TYR A 220 -3.33 -5.98 -2.14
C TYR A 220 -2.72 -6.67 -0.92
N MET A 221 -3.55 -7.34 -0.14
CA MET A 221 -3.12 -7.99 1.10
C MET A 221 -2.30 -9.25 0.87
N ASP A 222 -2.61 -9.98 -0.19
CA ASP A 222 -1.86 -11.14 -0.65
C ASP A 222 -0.41 -10.77 -1.04
N GLU A 223 -0.20 -9.60 -1.64
CA GLU A 223 1.13 -9.07 -1.93
C GLU A 223 1.89 -8.74 -0.65
N ALA A 224 1.26 -8.00 0.27
CA ALA A 224 1.86 -7.64 1.54
C ALA A 224 2.20 -8.88 2.39
N ASP A 225 1.28 -9.85 2.46
CA ASP A 225 1.44 -11.11 3.22
C ASP A 225 2.53 -12.01 2.63
N SER A 226 2.67 -12.01 1.29
CA SER A 226 3.64 -12.89 0.60
C SER A 226 5.03 -12.30 0.53
N LEU A 227 5.18 -10.98 0.39
CA LEU A 227 6.47 -10.35 0.13
C LEU A 227 7.10 -9.71 1.36
N CYS A 228 6.29 -9.09 2.24
CA CYS A 228 6.83 -8.25 3.28
C CYS A 228 7.24 -9.06 4.52
N GLU A 229 8.43 -8.79 5.04
CA GLU A 229 8.87 -9.30 6.34
C GLU A 229 8.15 -8.57 7.48
N ARG A 230 8.00 -7.25 7.33
CA ARG A 230 7.21 -6.38 8.20
C ARG A 230 6.46 -5.36 7.38
N LEU A 231 5.38 -4.86 7.95
CA LEU A 231 4.59 -3.82 7.29
C LEU A 231 3.95 -2.88 8.33
N VAL A 232 3.56 -1.71 7.83
CA VAL A 232 2.62 -0.82 8.51
C VAL A 232 1.32 -0.76 7.72
N ILE A 233 0.21 -0.72 8.43
CA ILE A 233 -1.11 -0.44 7.86
C ILE A 233 -1.40 1.03 8.13
N ILE A 234 -1.65 1.78 7.06
CA ILE A 234 -1.92 3.22 7.11
C ILE A 234 -3.36 3.47 6.68
N ASP A 235 -4.10 4.24 7.46
CA ASP A 235 -5.41 4.75 7.10
C ASP A 235 -5.56 6.21 7.53
N HIS A 236 -6.19 7.05 6.69
CA HIS A 236 -6.36 8.49 6.94
C HIS A 236 -5.09 9.21 7.43
N GLY A 237 -3.94 8.85 6.86
CA GLY A 237 -2.64 9.44 7.19
C GLY A 237 -2.03 8.99 8.52
N LYS A 238 -2.58 7.98 9.18
CA LYS A 238 -2.10 7.45 10.46
C LYS A 238 -1.75 5.98 10.37
N ILE A 239 -0.77 5.54 11.16
CA ILE A 239 -0.48 4.13 11.33
C ILE A 239 -1.51 3.54 12.27
N ILE A 240 -2.25 2.51 11.81
CA ILE A 240 -3.24 1.80 12.62
C ILE A 240 -2.71 0.47 13.16
N ALA A 241 -1.73 -0.15 12.50
CA ALA A 241 -1.04 -1.33 12.96
C ALA A 241 0.35 -1.45 12.32
N GLN A 242 1.29 -2.09 13.00
CA GLN A 242 2.61 -2.43 12.46
C GLN A 242 3.15 -3.73 13.05
N GLY A 243 3.86 -4.50 12.26
CA GLY A 243 4.46 -5.78 12.68
C GLY A 243 4.74 -6.69 11.49
N THR A 244 5.09 -7.95 11.77
CA THR A 244 5.12 -9.00 10.75
C THR A 244 3.70 -9.38 10.35
N PRO A 245 3.46 -9.89 9.12
CA PRO A 245 2.13 -10.38 8.73
C PRO A 245 1.55 -11.40 9.71
N LYS A 246 2.41 -12.26 10.28
CA LYS A 246 2.01 -13.27 11.27
C LYS A 246 1.54 -12.64 12.59
N GLU A 247 2.31 -11.69 13.13
CA GLU A 247 1.93 -10.97 14.36
C GLU A 247 0.64 -10.19 14.19
N LEU A 248 0.49 -9.51 13.05
CA LEU A 248 -0.70 -8.74 12.73
C LEU A 248 -1.94 -9.61 12.63
N LYS A 249 -1.86 -10.75 11.95
CA LYS A 249 -2.96 -11.72 11.90
C LYS A 249 -3.30 -12.31 13.27
N ALA A 250 -2.29 -12.57 14.09
CA ALA A 250 -2.49 -13.09 15.45
C ALA A 250 -3.09 -12.05 16.43
N SER A 251 -3.04 -10.75 16.11
CA SER A 251 -3.64 -9.70 16.94
C SER A 251 -5.17 -9.55 16.76
N ILE A 252 -5.76 -10.26 15.79
CA ILE A 252 -7.22 -10.27 15.59
C ILE A 252 -7.87 -10.99 16.78
N PRO A 253 -8.85 -10.38 17.46
CA PRO A 253 -9.54 -11.01 18.58
C PRO A 253 -10.14 -12.37 18.17
N GLY A 254 -9.81 -13.44 18.90
CA GLY A 254 -10.27 -14.79 18.58
C GLY A 254 -9.74 -15.41 17.29
N GLY A 255 -9.24 -14.63 16.35
CA GLY A 255 -8.66 -15.09 15.09
C GLY A 255 -9.66 -15.14 13.93
N TYR A 256 -10.79 -15.83 14.05
CA TYR A 256 -11.80 -15.94 12.99
C TYR A 256 -12.81 -14.79 13.08
N LEU A 257 -13.28 -14.34 11.91
CA LEU A 257 -14.40 -13.42 11.78
C LEU A 257 -15.58 -14.13 11.12
N LEU A 258 -16.71 -14.23 11.85
CA LEU A 258 -17.98 -14.67 11.30
C LEU A 258 -18.84 -13.43 11.02
N ARG A 259 -19.10 -13.15 9.74
CA ARG A 259 -20.07 -12.16 9.30
C ARG A 259 -21.42 -12.79 9.15
N LEU A 260 -22.35 -12.37 9.96
CA LEU A 260 -23.69 -12.92 10.04
C LEU A 260 -24.68 -11.85 9.56
N ARG A 261 -25.70 -12.28 8.85
CA ARG A 261 -26.84 -11.42 8.51
C ARG A 261 -28.13 -12.10 8.95
N PHE A 262 -28.91 -11.34 9.68
CA PHE A 262 -30.20 -11.79 10.19
C PHE A 262 -31.35 -11.00 9.56
N ASN A 263 -32.58 -11.47 9.71
CA ASN A 263 -33.77 -10.70 9.35
C ASN A 263 -33.97 -9.53 10.32
N GLN A 264 -33.53 -9.67 11.58
CA GLN A 264 -33.52 -8.63 12.62
C GLN A 264 -32.44 -8.95 13.66
N THR A 265 -31.95 -7.93 14.35
CA THR A 265 -30.89 -8.07 15.40
C THR A 265 -31.35 -7.49 16.72
N PRO A 266 -32.25 -8.18 17.48
CA PRO A 266 -32.62 -7.74 18.81
C PRO A 266 -31.42 -7.83 19.77
N GLU A 267 -31.40 -6.99 20.81
CA GLU A 267 -30.29 -6.96 21.78
C GLU A 267 -30.11 -8.32 22.49
N SER A 268 -31.21 -9.05 22.71
CA SER A 268 -31.17 -10.41 23.26
C SER A 268 -30.36 -11.40 22.42
N LEU A 269 -30.34 -11.20 21.08
CA LEU A 269 -29.48 -11.99 20.17
C LEU A 269 -28.02 -11.61 20.36
N LEU A 270 -27.70 -10.31 20.41
CA LEU A 270 -26.33 -9.85 20.59
C LEU A 270 -25.73 -10.34 21.91
N ASP A 271 -26.53 -10.32 22.99
CA ASP A 271 -26.11 -10.85 24.30
C ASP A 271 -25.90 -12.36 24.27
N ALA A 272 -26.80 -13.10 23.62
CA ALA A 272 -26.67 -14.53 23.46
C ALA A 272 -25.40 -14.90 22.64
N LEU A 273 -25.08 -14.14 21.59
CA LEU A 273 -23.85 -14.33 20.81
C LEU A 273 -22.59 -14.01 21.63
N ARG A 274 -22.61 -12.97 22.46
CA ARG A 274 -21.49 -12.63 23.36
C ARG A 274 -21.23 -13.73 24.41
N ALA A 275 -22.26 -14.46 24.80
CA ALA A 275 -22.17 -15.55 25.78
C ALA A 275 -21.68 -16.89 25.21
N LEU A 276 -21.54 -17.01 23.88
CA LEU A 276 -21.06 -18.25 23.26
C LEU A 276 -19.59 -18.52 23.60
N PRO A 277 -19.21 -19.78 23.80
CA PRO A 277 -17.81 -20.15 24.05
C PRO A 277 -16.94 -19.74 22.86
N THR A 278 -15.71 -19.33 23.13
CA THR A 278 -14.72 -18.88 22.17
C THR A 278 -15.02 -17.54 21.47
N VAL A 279 -16.20 -16.95 21.65
CA VAL A 279 -16.51 -15.60 21.16
C VAL A 279 -15.77 -14.58 22.01
N THR A 280 -15.01 -13.71 21.36
CA THR A 280 -14.21 -12.67 22.01
C THR A 280 -14.84 -11.27 21.83
N GLU A 281 -15.50 -11.03 20.71
CA GLU A 281 -16.14 -9.76 20.41
C GLU A 281 -17.34 -9.94 19.49
N VAL A 282 -18.39 -9.12 19.70
CA VAL A 282 -19.59 -9.05 18.85
C VAL A 282 -19.87 -7.59 18.52
N ARG A 283 -19.95 -7.26 17.23
CA ARG A 283 -20.26 -5.92 16.72
C ARG A 283 -21.50 -5.97 15.84
N ALA A 284 -22.51 -5.19 16.15
CA ALA A 284 -23.61 -4.95 15.22
C ALA A 284 -23.11 -4.08 14.04
N THR A 285 -23.56 -4.42 12.84
CA THR A 285 -23.27 -3.68 11.60
C THR A 285 -24.59 -3.24 10.95
N GLU A 286 -24.51 -2.49 9.86
CA GLU A 286 -25.69 -2.05 9.14
C GLU A 286 -26.50 -3.23 8.55
N ASN A 287 -27.77 -3.00 8.20
CA ASN A 287 -28.66 -3.98 7.53
C ASN A 287 -28.84 -5.30 8.30
N ALA A 288 -29.02 -5.23 9.61
CA ALA A 288 -29.14 -6.40 10.51
C ALA A 288 -27.95 -7.35 10.43
N GLY A 289 -26.75 -6.85 10.12
CA GLY A 289 -25.50 -7.55 10.14
C GLY A 289 -24.90 -7.65 11.54
N VAL A 290 -24.13 -8.70 11.81
CA VAL A 290 -23.37 -8.88 13.05
C VAL A 290 -22.02 -9.50 12.71
N ASP A 291 -20.95 -8.85 13.12
CA ASP A 291 -19.58 -9.36 13.06
C ASP A 291 -19.25 -10.02 14.40
N VAL A 292 -18.91 -11.31 14.37
CA VAL A 292 -18.53 -12.12 15.54
C VAL A 292 -17.09 -12.54 15.40
N TYR A 293 -16.24 -12.12 16.35
CA TYR A 293 -14.83 -12.54 16.44
C TYR A 293 -14.71 -13.70 17.42
N ALA A 294 -14.10 -14.82 16.99
CA ALA A 294 -14.08 -16.04 17.80
C ALA A 294 -12.86 -16.93 17.52
N GLY A 295 -12.53 -17.80 18.47
CA GLY A 295 -11.42 -18.76 18.39
C GLY A 295 -11.64 -19.92 17.41
N SER A 296 -12.89 -20.16 16.97
CA SER A 296 -13.24 -21.15 15.96
C SER A 296 -14.33 -20.61 15.03
N GLY A 297 -14.33 -21.04 13.77
CA GLY A 297 -15.32 -20.60 12.78
C GLY A 297 -16.51 -21.57 12.69
N GLY A 298 -16.27 -22.79 12.23
CA GLY A 298 -17.33 -23.75 11.87
C GLY A 298 -18.13 -24.29 13.05
N GLU A 299 -17.51 -24.48 14.21
CA GLU A 299 -18.16 -25.04 15.40
C GLU A 299 -19.24 -24.13 16.01
N LEU A 300 -19.15 -22.82 15.72
CA LEU A 300 -20.10 -21.83 16.24
C LEU A 300 -21.40 -21.73 15.44
N ILE A 301 -21.49 -22.29 14.22
CA ILE A 301 -22.67 -22.15 13.37
C ILE A 301 -23.92 -22.71 14.07
N GLY A 302 -23.85 -23.92 14.63
CA GLY A 302 -24.95 -24.52 15.35
C GLY A 302 -25.44 -23.69 16.55
N PRO A 303 -24.55 -23.35 17.49
CA PRO A 303 -24.87 -22.43 18.59
C PRO A 303 -25.45 -21.06 18.15
N ILE A 304 -24.92 -20.47 17.08
CA ILE A 304 -25.43 -19.21 16.53
C ILE A 304 -26.89 -19.35 16.05
N VAL A 305 -27.18 -20.40 15.27
CA VAL A 305 -28.55 -20.67 14.79
C VAL A 305 -29.52 -20.89 15.96
N THR A 306 -29.11 -21.64 16.98
CA THR A 306 -29.93 -21.89 18.17
C THR A 306 -30.21 -20.57 18.93
N SER A 307 -29.19 -19.73 19.12
CA SER A 307 -29.32 -18.42 19.77
C SER A 307 -30.26 -17.49 18.98
N ALA A 308 -30.13 -17.49 17.65
CA ALA A 308 -30.99 -16.71 16.77
C ALA A 308 -32.44 -17.11 16.90
N GLN A 309 -32.76 -18.42 16.84
CA GLN A 309 -34.10 -18.92 16.99
C GLN A 309 -34.71 -18.59 18.36
N ALA A 310 -33.93 -18.71 19.43
CA ALA A 310 -34.36 -18.36 20.78
C ALA A 310 -34.68 -16.85 20.92
N ALA A 311 -33.96 -15.99 20.18
CA ALA A 311 -34.21 -14.55 20.15
C ALA A 311 -35.27 -14.11 19.13
N GLY A 312 -35.91 -15.06 18.42
CA GLY A 312 -36.91 -14.75 17.38
C GLY A 312 -36.32 -14.17 16.11
N ALA A 313 -35.03 -14.38 15.87
CA ALA A 313 -34.32 -13.96 14.66
C ALA A 313 -34.01 -15.15 13.77
N GLU A 314 -33.87 -14.92 12.47
CA GLU A 314 -33.52 -15.92 11.47
C GLU A 314 -32.20 -15.55 10.81
N LEU A 315 -31.26 -16.51 10.81
CA LEU A 315 -29.96 -16.37 10.13
C LEU A 315 -30.19 -16.50 8.62
N GLN A 316 -29.89 -15.44 7.87
CA GLN A 316 -30.05 -15.37 6.41
C GLN A 316 -28.76 -15.71 5.67
N ASP A 317 -27.62 -15.29 6.22
CA ASP A 317 -26.32 -15.47 5.58
C ASP A 317 -25.22 -15.61 6.63
N VAL A 318 -24.20 -16.41 6.31
CA VAL A 318 -22.99 -16.58 7.13
C VAL A 318 -21.77 -16.66 6.25
N HIS A 319 -20.79 -15.81 6.55
CA HIS A 319 -19.48 -15.84 5.92
C HIS A 319 -18.41 -15.98 7.00
N ILE A 320 -17.60 -17.03 6.91
CA ILE A 320 -16.48 -17.27 7.82
C ILE A 320 -15.20 -16.85 7.14
N ALA A 321 -14.51 -15.88 7.72
CA ALA A 321 -13.22 -15.40 7.25
C ALA A 321 -12.12 -15.87 8.20
N GLU A 322 -11.07 -16.47 7.63
CA GLU A 322 -9.84 -16.80 8.35
C GLU A 322 -9.05 -15.55 8.72
N PRO A 323 -8.15 -15.65 9.72
CA PRO A 323 -7.26 -14.55 10.09
C PRO A 323 -6.45 -14.07 8.89
N SER A 324 -6.68 -12.84 8.46
CA SER A 324 -6.01 -12.21 7.33
C SER A 324 -5.72 -10.73 7.60
N LEU A 325 -4.86 -10.13 6.81
CA LEU A 325 -4.65 -8.67 6.89
C LEU A 325 -5.94 -7.90 6.55
N GLU A 326 -6.86 -8.50 5.78
CA GLU A 326 -8.16 -7.92 5.47
C GLU A 326 -9.08 -7.89 6.69
N THR A 327 -9.17 -9.03 7.41
CA THR A 327 -9.95 -9.10 8.65
C THR A 327 -9.38 -8.15 9.72
N LEU A 328 -8.06 -7.99 9.79
CA LEU A 328 -7.43 -7.02 10.68
C LEU A 328 -7.79 -5.58 10.30
N PHE A 329 -7.69 -5.22 9.03
CA PHE A 329 -8.04 -3.88 8.57
C PHE A 329 -9.51 -3.56 8.86
N LEU A 330 -10.40 -4.50 8.55
CA LEU A 330 -11.82 -4.39 8.87
C LEU A 330 -12.06 -4.20 10.37
N HIS A 331 -11.37 -4.99 11.22
CA HIS A 331 -11.48 -4.86 12.67
C HIS A 331 -11.12 -3.46 13.17
N HIS A 332 -10.06 -2.85 12.62
CA HIS A 332 -9.62 -1.52 13.05
C HIS A 332 -10.45 -0.36 12.47
N THR A 333 -11.00 -0.51 11.27
CA THR A 333 -11.62 0.60 10.52
C THR A 333 -13.13 0.47 10.34
N GLY A 334 -13.69 -0.73 10.53
CA GLY A 334 -15.10 -1.03 10.30
C GLY A 334 -15.49 -1.11 8.80
N ARG A 335 -14.52 -1.04 7.88
CA ARG A 335 -14.75 -1.07 6.42
C ARG A 335 -13.73 -1.94 5.70
N SER A 336 -14.07 -2.42 4.51
CA SER A 336 -13.15 -3.16 3.65
C SER A 336 -12.13 -2.23 2.98
N LEU A 337 -10.94 -2.75 2.62
CA LEU A 337 -9.93 -2.00 1.83
C LEU A 337 -10.41 -1.70 0.40
N ARG A 338 -11.45 -2.42 -0.07
CA ARG A 338 -11.98 -2.30 -1.44
C ARG A 338 -13.15 -1.32 -1.55
N ASP A 339 -13.65 -0.84 -0.43
CA ASP A 339 -14.66 0.21 -0.32
C ASP A 339 -13.95 1.58 -0.29
#